data_4763ecf0e72df23208724ad1a7a6cced
#
_entry.id   4763ecf0e72df23208724ad1a7a6cced
#
_cell.length_a   1.000
_cell.length_b   1.000
_cell.length_c   1.000
_cell.angle_alpha   90.00
_cell.angle_beta   90.00
_cell.angle_gamma   90.00
#
_symmetry.space_group_name_H-M   'P 1'
#
loop_
_entity.id
_entity.type
_entity.pdbx_description
1 polymer ?
#
loop_
_entity_poly.entity_id
_entity_poly.type
_entity_poly.pdbx_seq_one_letter_code
_entity_poly.pdbx_strand_id
1 'polypeptide(L)'
;LAAFVVQLLGGRGSVPGWQQLRAVLGVPLQTEESAPQTADGSTVVYVLDVGQGDAVLLCQDGAYCLIDTGPVEAEDALLYDLDVLGVPSLDYLVLTHPHADHTGNARAVLRALPVKTLLLPLWQPTADETADWPRHLAELAADSGAEILTAEAGEEYPLGSGTLQVLQGGSEDADSVNDASLCTLFTAGDFRFLDT
;
A
#
# COMPACT_ATOMS: atom_id res chain seq x y z
N LEU A 1 4.73 13.78 25.30
CA LEU A 1 3.87 14.85 24.75
C LEU A 1 2.52 14.29 24.28
N ALA A 2 2.46 13.16 23.56
CA ALA A 2 1.21 12.54 23.12
C ALA A 2 0.27 12.15 24.27
N ALA A 3 0.80 11.64 25.38
CA ALA A 3 0.00 11.30 26.56
C ALA A 3 -0.67 12.51 27.22
N PHE A 4 -0.09 13.70 27.10
CA PHE A 4 -0.62 14.93 27.68
C PHE A 4 -1.80 15.49 26.87
N VAL A 5 -1.81 15.30 25.55
CA VAL A 5 -2.88 15.76 24.66
C VAL A 5 -4.16 14.91 24.83
N VAL A 6 -4.01 13.59 25.02
CA VAL A 6 -5.14 12.67 25.27
C VAL A 6 -5.85 13.00 26.58
N GLN A 7 -5.13 13.48 27.61
CA GLN A 7 -5.71 13.84 28.90
C GLN A 7 -6.50 15.16 28.85
N LEU A 8 -6.19 16.06 27.93
CA LEU A 8 -6.88 17.34 27.74
C LEU A 8 -8.23 17.19 27.00
N LEU A 9 -8.42 16.13 26.22
CA LEU A 9 -9.63 15.93 25.42
C LEU A 9 -10.69 15.03 26.08
N GLY A 10 -10.46 14.55 27.30
CA GLY A 10 -11.48 14.06 28.25
C GLY A 10 -12.40 12.94 27.76
N GLY A 11 -12.03 12.11 26.82
CA GLY A 11 -12.90 11.08 26.26
C GLY A 11 -12.22 9.72 26.07
N ARG A 12 -12.94 8.65 26.40
CA ARG A 12 -12.65 7.28 25.94
C ARG A 12 -12.90 7.21 24.42
N GLY A 13 -12.02 7.83 23.65
CA GLY A 13 -12.09 7.88 22.20
C GLY A 13 -10.82 7.33 21.59
N SER A 14 -10.92 6.81 20.38
CA SER A 14 -9.79 6.44 19.53
C SER A 14 -8.72 7.53 19.56
N VAL A 15 -7.46 7.15 19.55
CA VAL A 15 -6.33 8.08 19.39
C VAL A 15 -6.61 8.91 18.13
N PRO A 16 -6.61 10.27 18.22
CA PRO A 16 -6.87 11.09 17.05
C PRO A 16 -5.84 10.77 15.97
N GLY A 17 -6.28 10.60 14.75
CA GLY A 17 -5.40 10.43 13.61
C GLY A 17 -4.45 11.62 13.46
N TRP A 18 -3.34 11.42 12.79
CA TRP A 18 -2.27 12.42 12.62
C TRP A 18 -2.79 13.76 12.06
N GLN A 19 -3.76 13.74 11.16
CA GLN A 19 -4.43 14.93 10.63
C GLN A 19 -5.16 15.74 11.72
N GLN A 20 -5.82 15.06 12.66
CA GLN A 20 -6.53 15.71 13.77
C GLN A 20 -5.55 16.31 14.77
N LEU A 21 -4.43 15.63 15.04
CA LEU A 21 -3.35 16.15 15.88
C LEU A 21 -2.71 17.39 15.28
N ARG A 22 -2.45 17.42 13.98
CA ARG A 22 -1.93 18.59 13.27
C ARG A 22 -2.87 19.79 13.37
N ALA A 23 -4.17 19.58 13.14
CA ALA A 23 -5.17 20.64 13.25
C ALA A 23 -5.23 21.25 14.65
N VAL A 24 -5.11 20.42 15.70
CA VAL A 24 -5.12 20.87 17.11
C VAL A 24 -3.81 21.59 17.48
N LEU A 25 -2.68 21.14 16.95
CA LEU A 25 -1.37 21.73 17.26
C LEU A 25 -1.07 22.98 16.43
N GLY A 26 -1.95 23.36 15.49
CA GLY A 26 -1.73 24.52 14.61
C GLY A 26 -0.47 24.36 13.74
N VAL A 27 -0.03 23.11 13.52
CA VAL A 27 1.06 22.85 12.59
C VAL A 27 0.46 23.06 11.19
N PRO A 28 0.88 24.12 10.46
CA PRO A 28 0.39 24.31 9.12
C PRO A 28 0.70 23.03 8.34
N LEU A 29 -0.30 22.51 7.61
CA LEU A 29 0.01 21.71 6.45
C LEU A 29 1.09 22.51 5.73
N GLN A 30 2.22 21.92 5.39
CA GLN A 30 3.10 22.55 4.40
C GLN A 30 2.23 22.67 3.15
N THR A 31 1.52 23.80 3.11
CA THR A 31 0.74 24.20 1.97
C THR A 31 1.76 24.47 0.89
N GLU A 32 1.58 23.74 -0.21
CA GLU A 32 2.06 24.13 -1.52
C GLU A 32 3.45 23.64 -1.98
N GLU A 33 3.89 22.46 -1.58
CA GLU A 33 4.15 21.50 -2.64
C GLU A 33 3.00 20.51 -2.57
N SER A 34 1.86 20.89 -3.13
CA SER A 34 0.78 19.97 -3.41
C SER A 34 1.41 18.79 -4.11
N ALA A 35 1.11 17.58 -3.62
CA ALA A 35 1.46 16.36 -4.33
C ALA A 35 1.33 16.65 -5.82
N PRO A 36 2.33 16.37 -6.65
CA PRO A 36 2.25 16.72 -8.04
C PRO A 36 0.94 16.14 -8.55
N GLN A 37 -0.06 17.04 -8.75
CA GLN A 37 -1.27 16.63 -9.43
C GLN A 37 -0.73 16.20 -10.78
N THR A 38 -0.74 14.88 -11.00
CA THR A 38 -0.32 14.33 -12.26
C THR A 38 -1.14 15.04 -13.32
N ALA A 39 -0.49 15.86 -14.16
CA ALA A 39 -1.16 16.47 -15.30
C ALA A 39 -1.78 15.32 -16.10
N ASP A 40 -2.95 15.56 -16.70
CA ASP A 40 -3.62 14.55 -17.53
C ASP A 40 -2.59 13.81 -18.41
N GLY A 41 -2.50 12.49 -18.25
CA GLY A 41 -1.59 11.62 -18.98
C GLY A 41 -0.18 11.47 -18.38
N SER A 42 0.14 12.06 -17.21
CA SER A 42 1.44 11.86 -16.58
C SER A 42 1.43 10.65 -15.64
N THR A 43 2.51 9.87 -15.71
CA THR A 43 2.81 8.79 -14.75
C THR A 43 3.87 9.29 -13.76
N VAL A 44 3.65 9.02 -12.48
CA VAL A 44 4.66 9.23 -11.45
C VAL A 44 4.84 7.95 -10.66
N VAL A 45 6.09 7.59 -10.39
CA VAL A 45 6.47 6.47 -9.54
C VAL A 45 7.27 7.02 -8.36
N TYR A 46 6.81 6.74 -7.15
CA TYR A 46 7.53 7.05 -5.93
C TYR A 46 8.05 5.75 -5.32
N VAL A 47 9.34 5.65 -5.13
CA VAL A 47 9.96 4.63 -4.28
C VAL A 47 10.06 5.24 -2.90
N LEU A 48 9.26 4.72 -1.95
CA LEU A 48 9.15 5.28 -0.62
C LEU A 48 10.30 4.79 0.27
N ASP A 49 10.84 5.67 1.10
CA ASP A 49 11.94 5.30 2.01
C ASP A 49 11.39 4.58 3.24
N VAL A 50 11.29 3.27 3.15
CA VAL A 50 10.87 2.38 4.24
C VAL A 50 12.05 1.64 4.91
N GLY A 51 13.28 2.04 4.57
CA GLY A 51 14.50 1.37 5.05
C GLY A 51 14.76 0.07 4.32
N GLN A 52 15.02 -1.02 5.06
CA GLN A 52 15.18 -2.34 4.42
C GLN A 52 13.81 -2.92 4.13
N GLY A 53 13.40 -2.91 2.87
CA GLY A 53 12.10 -3.40 2.42
C GLY A 53 11.65 -2.70 1.15
N ASP A 54 10.42 -2.94 0.74
CA ASP A 54 9.88 -2.36 -0.48
C ASP A 54 8.54 -1.66 -0.25
N ALA A 55 8.38 -0.50 -0.88
CA ALA A 55 7.11 0.23 -0.97
C ALA A 55 7.17 1.18 -2.17
N VAL A 56 6.37 0.89 -3.20
CA VAL A 56 6.32 1.68 -4.43
C VAL A 56 4.92 2.19 -4.69
N LEU A 57 4.77 3.50 -4.84
CA LEU A 57 3.50 4.13 -5.18
C LEU A 57 3.49 4.53 -6.66
N LEU A 58 2.59 3.95 -7.42
CA LEU A 58 2.29 4.32 -8.80
C LEU A 58 1.10 5.30 -8.81
N CYS A 59 1.28 6.42 -9.51
CA CYS A 59 0.24 7.44 -9.68
C CYS A 59 0.01 7.66 -11.18
N GLN A 60 -1.24 7.49 -11.63
CA GLN A 60 -1.63 7.71 -13.02
C GLN A 60 -3.03 8.33 -13.08
N ASP A 61 -3.12 9.57 -13.60
CA ASP A 61 -4.41 10.28 -13.78
C ASP A 61 -5.29 10.33 -12.52
N GLY A 62 -4.67 10.44 -11.33
CA GLY A 62 -5.39 10.45 -10.06
C GLY A 62 -5.82 9.07 -9.55
N ALA A 63 -5.44 7.99 -10.22
CA ALA A 63 -5.52 6.64 -9.70
C ALA A 63 -4.20 6.25 -9.01
N TYR A 64 -4.29 5.45 -7.96
CA TYR A 64 -3.15 5.11 -7.11
C TYR A 64 -3.05 3.60 -6.88
N CYS A 65 -1.84 3.08 -7.06
CA CYS A 65 -1.50 1.70 -6.72
C CYS A 65 -0.27 1.71 -5.81
N LEU A 66 -0.40 1.12 -4.62
CA LEU A 66 0.72 0.88 -3.73
C LEU A 66 1.15 -0.58 -3.86
N ILE A 67 2.42 -0.82 -4.19
CA ILE A 67 3.04 -2.14 -4.26
C ILE A 67 3.93 -2.26 -3.03
N ASP A 68 3.64 -3.24 -2.20
CA ASP A 68 4.23 -3.49 -0.89
C ASP A 68 4.14 -2.31 0.09
N THR A 69 4.54 -2.55 1.33
CA THR A 69 4.29 -1.61 2.44
C THR A 69 5.45 -1.48 3.41
N GLY A 70 6.60 -2.08 3.09
CA GLY A 70 7.77 -2.07 3.96
C GLY A 70 7.61 -2.79 5.30
N PRO A 71 8.66 -2.79 6.11
CA PRO A 71 8.67 -3.41 7.43
C PRO A 71 7.83 -2.62 8.43
N VAL A 72 7.37 -3.29 9.49
CA VAL A 72 6.49 -2.69 10.52
C VAL A 72 7.10 -1.45 11.18
N GLU A 73 8.42 -1.38 11.29
CA GLU A 73 9.14 -0.25 11.86
C GLU A 73 9.01 1.03 11.03
N ALA A 74 8.65 0.92 9.75
CA ALA A 74 8.49 2.05 8.84
C ALA A 74 7.03 2.58 8.79
N GLU A 75 6.11 2.10 9.63
CA GLU A 75 4.68 2.48 9.61
C GLU A 75 4.48 4.01 9.59
N ASP A 76 5.11 4.71 10.53
CA ASP A 76 4.96 6.16 10.63
C ASP A 76 5.50 6.90 9.40
N ALA A 77 6.61 6.43 8.81
CA ALA A 77 7.21 7.02 7.62
C ALA A 77 6.33 6.79 6.39
N LEU A 78 5.89 5.55 6.17
CA LEU A 78 5.02 5.20 5.05
C LEU A 78 3.71 5.99 5.08
N LEU A 79 3.01 6.00 6.21
CA LEU A 79 1.74 6.72 6.34
C LEU A 79 1.92 8.24 6.22
N TYR A 80 3.05 8.77 6.70
CA TYR A 80 3.40 10.18 6.53
C TYR A 80 3.62 10.52 5.06
N ASP A 81 4.37 9.71 4.32
CA ASP A 81 4.64 9.93 2.90
C ASP A 81 3.35 9.86 2.07
N LEU A 82 2.48 8.89 2.32
CA LEU A 82 1.18 8.81 1.66
C LEU A 82 0.29 10.04 1.94
N ASP A 83 0.33 10.58 3.18
CA ASP A 83 -0.39 11.81 3.55
C ASP A 83 0.21 13.05 2.87
N VAL A 84 1.54 13.18 2.85
CA VAL A 84 2.24 14.30 2.19
C VAL A 84 2.04 14.28 0.69
N LEU A 85 2.06 13.10 0.07
CA LEU A 85 1.76 12.90 -1.34
C LEU A 85 0.28 13.09 -1.66
N GLY A 86 -0.57 13.28 -0.64
CA GLY A 86 -1.99 13.57 -0.81
C GLY A 86 -2.79 12.40 -1.37
N VAL A 87 -2.40 11.16 -1.08
CA VAL A 87 -3.09 9.94 -1.55
C VAL A 87 -4.44 9.81 -0.81
N PRO A 88 -5.58 9.98 -1.49
CA PRO A 88 -6.87 9.96 -0.82
C PRO A 88 -7.40 8.53 -0.61
N SER A 89 -7.02 7.62 -1.48
CA SER A 89 -7.42 6.22 -1.52
C SER A 89 -6.51 5.45 -2.46
N LEU A 90 -6.49 4.13 -2.35
CA LEU A 90 -5.79 3.25 -3.28
C LEU A 90 -6.81 2.49 -4.16
N ASP A 91 -6.62 2.52 -5.48
CA ASP A 91 -7.34 1.62 -6.38
C ASP A 91 -6.85 0.19 -6.19
N TYR A 92 -5.53 0.04 -6.01
CA TYR A 92 -4.91 -1.25 -5.73
C TYR A 92 -3.90 -1.13 -4.60
N LEU A 93 -3.95 -2.09 -3.67
CA LEU A 93 -2.85 -2.47 -2.80
C LEU A 93 -2.36 -3.83 -3.29
N VAL A 94 -1.14 -3.88 -3.79
CA VAL A 94 -0.49 -5.10 -4.27
C VAL A 94 0.48 -5.57 -3.20
N LEU A 95 0.39 -6.82 -2.77
CA LEU A 95 1.36 -7.42 -1.87
C LEU A 95 2.06 -8.55 -2.61
N THR A 96 3.36 -8.40 -2.83
CA THR A 96 4.12 -9.28 -3.71
C THR A 96 4.36 -10.65 -3.09
N HIS A 97 4.72 -10.70 -1.82
CA HIS A 97 4.95 -11.93 -1.06
C HIS A 97 4.93 -11.66 0.45
N PRO A 98 4.76 -12.68 1.32
CA PRO A 98 4.44 -12.50 2.74
C PRO A 98 5.61 -12.15 3.67
N HIS A 99 6.78 -11.75 3.18
CA HIS A 99 7.85 -11.30 4.06
C HIS A 99 7.51 -9.98 4.75
N ALA A 100 7.96 -9.84 6.00
CA ALA A 100 7.60 -8.71 6.86
C ALA A 100 8.13 -7.37 6.34
N ASP A 101 9.22 -7.35 5.61
CA ASP A 101 9.81 -6.18 4.98
C ASP A 101 9.10 -5.73 3.69
N HIS A 102 8.10 -6.50 3.25
CA HIS A 102 7.18 -6.16 2.15
C HIS A 102 5.76 -5.88 2.64
N THR A 103 5.25 -6.65 3.59
CA THR A 103 3.84 -6.60 3.99
C THR A 103 3.60 -6.10 5.40
N GLY A 104 4.66 -5.66 6.10
CA GLY A 104 4.61 -5.29 7.51
C GLY A 104 3.55 -4.25 7.85
N ASN A 105 3.32 -3.28 6.97
CA ASN A 105 2.36 -2.20 7.19
C ASN A 105 1.06 -2.34 6.39
N ALA A 106 0.79 -3.48 5.74
CA ALA A 106 -0.45 -3.68 4.99
C ALA A 106 -1.70 -3.43 5.86
N ARG A 107 -1.66 -3.86 7.11
CA ARG A 107 -2.72 -3.60 8.10
C ARG A 107 -2.89 -2.12 8.40
N ALA A 108 -1.81 -1.37 8.55
CA ALA A 108 -1.85 0.05 8.83
C ALA A 108 -2.43 0.83 7.63
N VAL A 109 -2.02 0.49 6.42
CA VAL A 109 -2.54 1.06 5.16
C VAL A 109 -4.04 0.80 5.02
N LEU A 110 -4.50 -0.46 5.18
CA LEU A 110 -5.93 -0.83 5.10
C LEU A 110 -6.81 -0.11 6.15
N ARG A 111 -6.23 0.32 7.27
CA ARG A 111 -6.94 1.10 8.29
C ARG A 111 -6.89 2.59 8.07
N ALA A 112 -5.82 3.08 7.45
CA ALA A 112 -5.59 4.51 7.25
C ALA A 112 -6.27 5.06 6.00
N LEU A 113 -6.34 4.26 4.93
CA LEU A 113 -6.85 4.66 3.62
C LEU A 113 -7.94 3.70 3.13
N PRO A 114 -8.94 4.22 2.42
CA PRO A 114 -9.83 3.38 1.61
C PRO A 114 -9.01 2.66 0.53
N VAL A 115 -9.08 1.34 0.50
CA VAL A 115 -8.47 0.48 -0.52
C VAL A 115 -9.60 -0.20 -1.28
N LYS A 116 -9.61 -0.08 -2.61
CA LYS A 116 -10.66 -0.67 -3.44
C LYS A 116 -10.40 -2.16 -3.66
N THR A 117 -9.18 -2.51 -4.05
CA THR A 117 -8.81 -3.89 -4.33
C THR A 117 -7.45 -4.23 -3.71
N LEU A 118 -7.40 -5.36 -3.01
CA LEU A 118 -6.18 -5.97 -2.50
C LEU A 118 -5.79 -7.12 -3.44
N LEU A 119 -4.64 -7.01 -4.10
CA LEU A 119 -4.08 -8.04 -4.97
C LEU A 119 -3.05 -8.86 -4.20
N LEU A 120 -3.25 -10.16 -4.18
CA LEU A 120 -2.39 -11.12 -3.49
C LEU A 120 -1.83 -12.14 -4.48
N PRO A 121 -0.62 -12.67 -4.26
CA PRO A 121 -0.12 -13.79 -5.05
C PRO A 121 -0.90 -15.08 -4.77
N LEU A 122 -0.92 -15.97 -5.74
CA LEU A 122 -1.28 -17.37 -5.48
C LEU A 122 -0.15 -18.00 -4.66
N TRP A 123 -0.44 -18.23 -3.38
CA TRP A 123 0.55 -18.79 -2.48
C TRP A 123 -0.10 -19.76 -1.51
N GLN A 124 0.51 -20.94 -1.34
CA GLN A 124 0.09 -21.89 -0.31
C GLN A 124 1.04 -21.82 0.89
N PRO A 125 0.51 -21.71 2.11
CA PRO A 125 1.34 -21.68 3.30
C PRO A 125 2.12 -22.99 3.42
N THR A 126 3.43 -22.90 3.30
CA THR A 126 4.32 -23.93 3.83
C THR A 126 4.28 -23.86 5.36
N ALA A 127 4.81 -24.86 6.07
CA ALA A 127 4.75 -24.94 7.54
C ALA A 127 5.56 -23.83 8.27
N ASP A 128 5.76 -22.67 7.65
CA ASP A 128 6.54 -21.55 8.11
C ASP A 128 5.67 -20.50 8.84
N GLU A 129 6.31 -19.54 9.51
CA GLU A 129 5.71 -18.47 10.33
C GLU A 129 4.71 -17.59 9.57
N THR A 130 4.75 -17.59 8.24
CA THR A 130 3.85 -16.84 7.35
C THR A 130 2.53 -17.55 7.04
N ALA A 131 2.29 -18.75 7.58
CA ALA A 131 1.13 -19.60 7.25
C ALA A 131 -0.24 -18.94 7.48
N ASP A 132 -0.33 -18.04 8.46
CA ASP A 132 -1.57 -17.34 8.81
C ASP A 132 -1.76 -15.99 8.07
N TRP A 133 -0.76 -15.54 7.31
CA TRP A 133 -0.75 -14.25 6.65
C TRP A 133 -1.93 -14.01 5.69
N PRO A 134 -2.28 -14.91 4.75
CA PRO A 134 -3.42 -14.67 3.85
C PRO A 134 -4.74 -14.52 4.60
N ARG A 135 -4.94 -15.30 5.67
CA ARG A 135 -6.17 -15.21 6.47
C ARG A 135 -6.28 -13.89 7.20
N HIS A 136 -5.21 -13.42 7.84
CA HIS A 136 -5.21 -12.13 8.55
C HIS A 136 -5.45 -10.96 7.61
N LEU A 137 -4.88 -10.98 6.41
CA LEU A 137 -5.12 -9.94 5.40
C LEU A 137 -6.54 -10.02 4.84
N ALA A 138 -7.05 -11.23 4.60
CA ALA A 138 -8.42 -11.42 4.15
C ALA A 138 -9.44 -10.88 5.17
N GLU A 139 -9.24 -11.15 6.46
CA GLU A 139 -10.07 -10.60 7.54
C GLU A 139 -10.03 -9.07 7.56
N LEU A 140 -8.83 -8.49 7.43
CA LEU A 140 -8.66 -7.03 7.43
C LEU A 140 -9.26 -6.36 6.19
N ALA A 141 -9.06 -6.95 5.03
CA ALA A 141 -9.62 -6.44 3.79
C ALA A 141 -11.17 -6.52 3.84
N ALA A 142 -11.73 -7.60 4.39
CA ALA A 142 -13.17 -7.70 4.61
C ALA A 142 -13.69 -6.62 5.57
N ASP A 143 -12.95 -6.31 6.64
CA ASP A 143 -13.30 -5.25 7.58
C ASP A 143 -13.15 -3.86 6.97
N SER A 144 -12.20 -3.65 6.06
CA SER A 144 -11.98 -2.39 5.34
C SER A 144 -12.94 -2.18 4.16
N GLY A 145 -13.62 -3.24 3.70
CA GLY A 145 -14.48 -3.23 2.51
C GLY A 145 -13.72 -3.38 1.18
N ALA A 146 -12.42 -3.68 1.21
CA ALA A 146 -11.63 -3.95 0.02
C ALA A 146 -12.04 -5.28 -0.64
N GLU A 147 -12.09 -5.31 -1.97
CA GLU A 147 -12.18 -6.55 -2.73
C GLU A 147 -10.83 -7.28 -2.67
N ILE A 148 -10.85 -8.59 -2.43
CA ILE A 148 -9.63 -9.40 -2.39
C ILE A 148 -9.58 -10.25 -3.64
N LEU A 149 -8.50 -10.12 -4.40
CA LEU A 149 -8.25 -10.92 -5.60
C LEU A 149 -6.90 -11.63 -5.48
N THR A 150 -6.88 -12.91 -5.85
CA THR A 150 -5.63 -13.62 -6.13
C THR A 150 -5.28 -13.36 -7.58
N ALA A 151 -4.13 -12.73 -7.80
CA ALA A 151 -3.71 -12.31 -9.12
C ALA A 151 -3.05 -13.47 -9.89
N GLU A 152 -3.49 -13.68 -11.12
CA GLU A 152 -2.95 -14.73 -12.01
C GLU A 152 -2.10 -14.12 -13.12
N ALA A 153 -1.08 -14.84 -13.57
CA ALA A 153 -0.23 -14.39 -14.67
C ALA A 153 -1.04 -14.15 -15.94
N GLY A 154 -0.86 -12.99 -16.57
CA GLY A 154 -1.56 -12.54 -17.75
C GLY A 154 -2.79 -11.67 -17.48
N GLU A 155 -3.23 -11.54 -16.23
CA GLU A 155 -4.30 -10.60 -15.88
C GLU A 155 -3.84 -9.15 -15.99
N GLU A 156 -4.80 -8.27 -16.30
CA GLU A 156 -4.58 -6.85 -16.49
C GLU A 156 -5.57 -6.04 -15.65
N TYR A 157 -5.06 -5.04 -14.95
CA TYR A 157 -5.82 -4.16 -14.07
C TYR A 157 -5.64 -2.71 -14.53
N PRO A 158 -6.73 -1.98 -14.83
CA PRO A 158 -6.63 -0.58 -15.25
C PRO A 158 -6.20 0.32 -14.09
N LEU A 159 -5.25 1.22 -14.34
CA LEU A 159 -4.82 2.26 -13.40
C LEU A 159 -4.75 3.60 -14.14
N GLY A 160 -5.77 4.45 -13.97
CA GLY A 160 -5.94 5.65 -14.80
C GLY A 160 -6.03 5.30 -16.29
N SER A 161 -5.21 5.93 -17.13
CA SER A 161 -5.07 5.60 -18.54
C SER A 161 -4.02 4.51 -18.81
N GLY A 162 -3.37 3.99 -17.77
CA GLY A 162 -2.40 2.90 -17.83
C GLY A 162 -3.00 1.55 -17.49
N THR A 163 -2.15 0.53 -17.52
CA THR A 163 -2.50 -0.86 -17.21
C THR A 163 -1.40 -1.49 -16.35
N LEU A 164 -1.79 -2.13 -15.27
CA LEU A 164 -0.96 -3.00 -14.46
C LEU A 164 -1.18 -4.44 -14.91
N GLN A 165 -0.17 -5.05 -15.51
CA GLN A 165 -0.20 -6.43 -15.97
C GLN A 165 0.53 -7.33 -14.97
N VAL A 166 -0.06 -8.45 -14.62
CA VAL A 166 0.57 -9.51 -13.83
C VAL A 166 1.44 -10.37 -14.73
N LEU A 167 2.73 -10.36 -14.50
CA LEU A 167 3.67 -11.23 -15.25
C LEU A 167 3.83 -12.58 -14.57
N GLN A 168 3.82 -12.58 -13.23
CA GLN A 168 3.84 -13.77 -12.38
C GLN A 168 2.86 -13.57 -11.21
N GLY A 169 1.94 -14.48 -11.06
CA GLY A 169 0.87 -14.41 -10.03
C GLY A 169 1.16 -15.24 -8.77
N GLY A 170 2.41 -15.64 -8.58
CA GLY A 170 2.79 -16.58 -7.53
C GLY A 170 2.89 -18.01 -8.05
N SER A 171 3.23 -18.96 -7.19
CA SER A 171 3.34 -20.37 -7.52
C SER A 171 3.13 -21.24 -6.28
N GLU A 172 2.34 -22.30 -6.41
CA GLU A 172 2.17 -23.31 -5.37
C GLU A 172 3.41 -24.22 -5.22
N ASP A 173 4.21 -24.31 -6.29
CA ASP A 173 5.39 -25.17 -6.39
C ASP A 173 6.71 -24.38 -6.24
N ALA A 174 6.65 -23.14 -5.75
CA ALA A 174 7.84 -22.32 -5.59
C ALA A 174 8.79 -22.89 -4.54
N ASP A 175 10.09 -22.88 -4.85
CA ASP A 175 11.13 -23.37 -3.93
C ASP A 175 11.32 -22.47 -2.71
N SER A 176 10.95 -21.19 -2.83
CA SER A 176 10.97 -20.21 -1.76
C SER A 176 9.81 -19.23 -1.85
N VAL A 177 9.57 -18.50 -0.76
CA VAL A 177 8.54 -17.45 -0.71
C VAL A 177 8.82 -16.35 -1.74
N ASN A 178 10.09 -15.99 -1.95
CA ASN A 178 10.48 -14.99 -2.96
C ASN A 178 10.22 -15.48 -4.39
N ASP A 179 10.40 -16.78 -4.67
CA ASP A 179 10.10 -17.34 -5.98
C ASP A 179 8.59 -17.34 -6.30
N ALA A 180 7.77 -17.24 -5.27
CA ALA A 180 6.32 -17.09 -5.36
C ALA A 180 5.87 -15.62 -5.44
N SER A 181 6.77 -14.66 -5.58
CA SER A 181 6.41 -13.24 -5.64
C SER A 181 5.49 -12.92 -6.83
N LEU A 182 4.56 -12.03 -6.57
CA LEU A 182 3.76 -11.42 -7.63
C LEU A 182 4.63 -10.37 -8.33
N CYS A 183 4.85 -10.57 -9.64
CA CYS A 183 5.62 -9.63 -10.45
C CYS A 183 4.67 -8.86 -11.36
N THR A 184 4.81 -7.55 -11.44
CA THR A 184 3.92 -6.70 -12.21
C THR A 184 4.65 -5.80 -13.19
N LEU A 185 4.00 -5.52 -14.33
CA LEU A 185 4.44 -4.55 -15.32
C LEU A 185 3.37 -3.47 -15.48
N PHE A 186 3.67 -2.27 -15.03
CA PHE A 186 2.83 -1.11 -15.32
C PHE A 186 3.20 -0.49 -16.66
N THR A 187 2.19 -0.15 -17.46
CA THR A 187 2.37 0.47 -18.79
C THR A 187 1.42 1.65 -18.96
N ALA A 188 1.94 2.80 -19.44
CA ALA A 188 1.14 3.96 -19.80
C ALA A 188 1.79 4.67 -21.02
N GLY A 189 1.17 4.59 -22.17
CA GLY A 189 1.79 5.04 -23.43
C GLY A 189 3.13 4.33 -23.65
N ASP A 190 4.22 5.08 -23.74
CA ASP A 190 5.59 4.54 -23.89
C ASP A 190 6.30 4.25 -22.57
N PHE A 191 5.69 4.65 -21.43
CA PHE A 191 6.25 4.39 -20.12
C PHE A 191 6.07 2.92 -19.71
N ARG A 192 7.09 2.36 -19.07
CA ARG A 192 7.11 1.00 -18.54
C ARG A 192 7.79 1.00 -17.18
N PHE A 193 7.16 0.37 -16.20
CA PHE A 193 7.72 0.12 -14.88
C PHE A 193 7.52 -1.35 -14.53
N LEU A 194 8.61 -2.04 -14.25
CA LEU A 194 8.63 -3.45 -13.84
C LEU A 194 8.89 -3.52 -12.34
N ASP A 195 8.04 -4.23 -11.64
CA ASP A 195 8.19 -4.58 -10.23
C ASP A 195 8.31 -6.10 -10.09
N THR A 196 9.31 -6.60 -9.28
CA THR A 196 9.65 -8.03 -9.20
C THR A 196 9.96 -8.47 -7.77
#